data_0afd9fc7a5c778beb7aa58260066efd0
#
_entry.id   0afd9fc7a5c778beb7aa58260066efd0
#
_cell.length_a   1.000
_cell.length_b   1.000
_cell.length_c   1.000
_cell.angle_alpha   90.00
_cell.angle_beta   90.00
_cell.angle_gamma   90.00
#
_symmetry.space_group_name_H-M   'P 1'
#
loop_
_entity.id
_entity.type
_entity.pdbx_description
1 polymer ?
#
loop_
_entity_poly.entity_id
_entity_poly.type
_entity_poly.pdbx_seq_one_letter_code
_entity_poly.pdbx_strand_id
1 'polypeptide(L)'
;MAETRKMTRTPKTSKAKPVDEYGHLQPQAPELEEAVLGALMIEKDAYSLVSEILRPESFYERRHQLIYSAITSLALRQQPVDILTVAEQLRSTGELEDAGGPFYITQLSGKVASSAHIEYHARIIAQKFLARELITFTSNIQTKAFDETQDVDDLMQEAEGKLFEISQQNMKKDYTQINPVIQEAYEMLQKAAARTDGLSGLESGF
;
A
#
# COMPACT_ATOMS: atom_id res chain seq x y z
N MET A 1 -53.42 -18.10 28.55
CA MET A 1 -53.15 -17.32 27.30
C MET A 1 -51.72 -16.79 27.35
N ALA A 2 -50.82 -17.44 26.63
CA ALA A 2 -49.41 -17.02 26.59
C ALA A 2 -49.15 -16.34 25.25
N GLU A 3 -48.86 -15.06 25.28
CA GLU A 3 -48.58 -14.23 24.10
C GLU A 3 -47.13 -14.40 23.67
N THR A 4 -46.94 -15.00 22.51
CA THR A 4 -45.63 -15.27 21.89
C THR A 4 -45.14 -13.99 21.21
N ARG A 5 -44.20 -13.28 21.84
CA ARG A 5 -43.58 -12.06 21.33
C ARG A 5 -42.61 -12.44 20.19
N LYS A 6 -43.02 -12.22 18.93
CA LYS A 6 -42.14 -12.37 17.75
C LYS A 6 -41.05 -11.30 17.80
N MET A 7 -39.80 -11.71 18.01
CA MET A 7 -38.62 -10.91 17.76
C MET A 7 -38.44 -10.69 16.26
N THR A 8 -38.72 -9.49 15.79
CA THR A 8 -38.36 -9.05 14.44
C THR A 8 -36.85 -8.81 14.36
N ARG A 9 -36.16 -9.70 13.65
CA ARG A 9 -34.78 -9.47 13.25
C ARG A 9 -34.73 -8.33 12.22
N THR A 10 -34.18 -7.19 12.62
CA THR A 10 -33.79 -6.13 11.68
C THR A 10 -32.71 -6.65 10.72
N PRO A 11 -32.87 -6.46 9.40
CA PRO A 11 -31.84 -6.88 8.44
C PRO A 11 -30.59 -6.01 8.65
N LYS A 12 -29.43 -6.65 8.78
CA LYS A 12 -28.12 -5.98 8.72
C LYS A 12 -28.01 -5.29 7.37
N THR A 13 -28.10 -3.97 7.35
CA THR A 13 -27.75 -3.15 6.18
C THR A 13 -26.28 -3.42 5.83
N SER A 14 -26.04 -4.13 4.75
CA SER A 14 -24.73 -4.19 4.12
C SER A 14 -24.38 -2.76 3.70
N LYS A 15 -23.31 -2.19 4.28
CA LYS A 15 -22.80 -0.89 3.84
C LYS A 15 -22.49 -1.02 2.34
N ALA A 16 -23.20 -0.28 1.50
CA ALA A 16 -22.92 -0.20 0.07
C ALA A 16 -21.44 0.23 -0.10
N LYS A 17 -20.71 -0.49 -0.96
CA LYS A 17 -19.32 -0.13 -1.27
C LYS A 17 -19.32 1.24 -1.92
N PRO A 18 -18.38 2.15 -1.57
CA PRO A 18 -18.31 3.45 -2.20
C PRO A 18 -18.03 3.29 -3.70
N VAL A 19 -18.93 3.84 -4.49
CA VAL A 19 -18.94 3.82 -5.95
C VAL A 19 -18.73 5.27 -6.40
N ASP A 20 -17.96 5.49 -7.44
CA ASP A 20 -17.81 6.82 -8.03
C ASP A 20 -19.10 7.26 -8.76
N GLU A 21 -19.11 8.51 -9.28
CA GLU A 21 -20.25 9.06 -10.03
C GLU A 21 -20.61 8.24 -11.29
N TYR A 22 -19.67 7.41 -11.79
CA TYR A 22 -19.84 6.55 -12.95
C TYR A 22 -20.15 5.09 -12.59
N GLY A 23 -20.33 4.77 -11.33
CA GLY A 23 -20.65 3.42 -10.88
C GLY A 23 -19.44 2.49 -10.74
N HIS A 24 -18.21 2.99 -10.81
CA HIS A 24 -17.01 2.19 -10.63
C HIS A 24 -16.67 2.00 -9.15
N LEU A 25 -16.28 0.79 -8.79
CA LEU A 25 -15.70 0.50 -7.48
C LEU A 25 -14.29 1.06 -7.40
N GLN A 26 -13.95 1.72 -6.29
CA GLN A 26 -12.58 2.16 -6.06
C GLN A 26 -11.61 0.96 -6.06
N PRO A 27 -10.38 1.13 -6.61
CA PRO A 27 -9.35 0.10 -6.60
C PRO A 27 -9.05 -0.39 -5.18
N GLN A 28 -9.33 -1.66 -4.91
CA GLN A 28 -9.21 -2.27 -3.58
C GLN A 28 -8.82 -3.74 -3.69
N ALA A 29 -8.26 -4.31 -2.62
CA ALA A 29 -7.93 -5.72 -2.49
C ALA A 29 -8.04 -6.18 -1.02
N PRO A 30 -9.25 -6.16 -0.40
CA PRO A 30 -9.42 -6.41 1.03
C PRO A 30 -8.91 -7.79 1.46
N GLU A 31 -9.06 -8.81 0.64
CA GLU A 31 -8.57 -10.16 0.93
C GLU A 31 -7.04 -10.23 1.03
N LEU A 32 -6.32 -9.47 0.19
CA LEU A 32 -4.87 -9.37 0.28
C LEU A 32 -4.44 -8.53 1.48
N GLU A 33 -5.20 -7.49 1.82
CA GLU A 33 -4.97 -6.69 3.03
C GLU A 33 -5.08 -7.57 4.29
N GLU A 34 -6.15 -8.38 4.40
CA GLU A 34 -6.32 -9.34 5.50
C GLU A 34 -5.17 -10.35 5.57
N ALA A 35 -4.75 -10.90 4.43
CA ALA A 35 -3.67 -11.86 4.36
C ALA A 35 -2.32 -11.25 4.79
N VAL A 36 -2.01 -10.03 4.37
CA VAL A 36 -0.78 -9.31 4.77
C VAL A 36 -0.80 -9.00 6.27
N LEU A 37 -1.89 -8.46 6.80
CA LEU A 37 -2.01 -8.16 8.23
C LEU A 37 -1.90 -9.42 9.08
N GLY A 38 -2.52 -10.52 8.66
CA GLY A 38 -2.41 -11.81 9.34
C GLY A 38 -0.97 -12.32 9.36
N ALA A 39 -0.27 -12.26 8.21
CA ALA A 39 1.12 -12.70 8.10
C ALA A 39 2.06 -11.88 8.99
N LEU A 40 1.86 -10.55 9.07
CA LEU A 40 2.63 -9.66 9.93
C LEU A 40 2.53 -10.00 11.42
N MET A 41 1.39 -10.56 11.87
CA MET A 41 1.18 -10.96 13.26
C MET A 41 1.67 -12.38 13.58
N ILE A 42 2.04 -13.18 12.56
CA ILE A 42 2.51 -14.55 12.73
C ILE A 42 4.02 -14.64 12.55
N GLU A 43 4.57 -13.93 11.58
CA GLU A 43 5.97 -14.06 11.19
C GLU A 43 6.82 -12.85 11.62
N LYS A 44 7.89 -13.16 12.35
CA LYS A 44 8.77 -12.17 12.97
C LYS A 44 9.38 -11.17 12.01
N ASP A 45 9.80 -11.64 10.83
CA ASP A 45 10.55 -10.83 9.87
C ASP A 45 9.68 -10.24 8.76
N ALA A 46 8.38 -10.54 8.77
CA ALA A 46 7.44 -10.12 7.74
C ALA A 46 7.33 -8.59 7.63
N TYR A 47 7.42 -7.86 8.75
CA TYR A 47 7.34 -6.41 8.75
C TYR A 47 8.48 -5.77 7.95
N SER A 48 9.70 -6.27 8.06
CA SER A 48 10.85 -5.73 7.33
C SER A 48 10.70 -5.82 5.81
N LEU A 49 9.99 -6.87 5.32
CA LEU A 49 9.74 -7.08 3.89
C LEU A 49 8.73 -6.09 3.30
N VAL A 50 7.83 -5.54 4.12
CA VAL A 50 6.72 -4.70 3.64
C VAL A 50 6.77 -3.26 4.12
N SER A 51 7.60 -2.95 5.12
CA SER A 51 7.67 -1.62 5.74
C SER A 51 8.05 -0.49 4.78
N GLU A 52 8.83 -0.80 3.74
CA GLU A 52 9.18 0.16 2.69
C GLU A 52 8.12 0.26 1.58
N ILE A 53 7.23 -0.74 1.49
CA ILE A 53 6.21 -0.84 0.44
C ILE A 53 4.89 -0.24 0.91
N LEU A 54 4.51 -0.50 2.15
CA LEU A 54 3.20 -0.15 2.70
C LEU A 54 3.31 0.92 3.78
N ARG A 55 2.25 1.70 3.87
CA ARG A 55 1.94 2.62 4.97
C ARG A 55 0.47 2.44 5.36
N PRO A 56 0.03 2.97 6.51
CA PRO A 56 -1.37 2.83 6.94
C PRO A 56 -2.38 3.23 5.86
N GLU A 57 -2.11 4.33 5.15
CA GLU A 57 -2.98 4.87 4.09
C GLU A 57 -3.05 3.96 2.86
N SER A 58 -2.11 3.03 2.69
CA SER A 58 -2.11 2.06 1.60
C SER A 58 -3.32 1.12 1.66
N PHE A 59 -3.85 0.89 2.85
CA PHE A 59 -5.00 0.03 3.06
C PHE A 59 -6.31 0.75 2.73
N TYR A 60 -7.23 0.03 2.12
CA TYR A 60 -8.52 0.56 1.75
C TYR A 60 -9.48 0.67 2.95
N GLU A 61 -9.55 -0.39 3.76
CA GLU A 61 -10.43 -0.41 4.92
C GLU A 61 -9.81 0.32 6.11
N ARG A 62 -10.58 1.21 6.73
CA ARG A 62 -10.13 1.99 7.90
C ARG A 62 -9.61 1.08 9.03
N ARG A 63 -10.29 -0.04 9.30
CA ARG A 63 -9.87 -1.00 10.33
C ARG A 63 -8.48 -1.58 10.02
N HIS A 64 -8.14 -1.84 8.75
CA HIS A 64 -6.81 -2.32 8.35
C HIS A 64 -5.74 -1.25 8.52
N GLN A 65 -6.08 0.02 8.25
CA GLN A 65 -5.18 1.16 8.50
C GLN A 65 -4.80 1.24 9.98
N LEU A 66 -5.78 1.11 10.88
CA LEU A 66 -5.56 1.14 12.33
C LEU A 66 -4.68 -0.02 12.79
N ILE A 67 -4.96 -1.24 12.31
CA ILE A 67 -4.16 -2.44 12.65
C ILE A 67 -2.73 -2.27 12.16
N TYR A 68 -2.52 -1.83 10.91
CA TYR A 68 -1.18 -1.62 10.38
C TYR A 68 -0.43 -0.49 11.10
N SER A 69 -1.12 0.58 11.50
CA SER A 69 -0.56 1.65 12.34
C SER A 69 -0.07 1.13 13.70
N ALA A 70 -0.87 0.26 14.35
CA ALA A 70 -0.46 -0.39 15.60
C ALA A 70 0.77 -1.28 15.39
N ILE A 71 0.80 -2.10 14.34
CA ILE A 71 1.94 -2.94 13.97
C ILE A 71 3.19 -2.09 13.75
N THR A 72 3.08 -1.01 12.98
CA THR A 72 4.18 -0.06 12.73
C THR A 72 4.70 0.55 14.02
N SER A 73 3.81 0.95 14.93
CA SER A 73 4.19 1.53 16.23
C SER A 73 4.95 0.54 17.11
N LEU A 74 4.55 -0.73 17.13
CA LEU A 74 5.24 -1.81 17.87
C LEU A 74 6.62 -2.08 17.24
N ALA A 75 6.69 -2.22 15.92
CA ALA A 75 7.94 -2.50 15.21
C ALA A 75 8.98 -1.38 15.40
N LEU A 76 8.57 -0.11 15.33
CA LEU A 76 9.45 1.04 15.56
C LEU A 76 10.00 1.09 17.01
N ARG A 77 9.24 0.56 17.97
CA ARG A 77 9.69 0.42 19.37
C ARG A 77 10.46 -0.89 19.62
N GLN A 78 10.73 -1.67 18.57
CA GLN A 78 11.37 -2.99 18.67
C GLN A 78 10.62 -3.95 19.62
N GLN A 79 9.31 -3.81 19.71
CA GLN A 79 8.44 -4.70 20.47
C GLN A 79 7.97 -5.86 19.61
N PRO A 80 7.69 -7.03 20.19
CA PRO A 80 7.12 -8.16 19.45
C PRO A 80 5.81 -7.76 18.77
N VAL A 81 5.66 -8.17 17.51
CA VAL A 81 4.43 -7.99 16.74
C VAL A 81 3.71 -9.33 16.70
N ASP A 82 2.64 -9.45 17.46
CA ASP A 82 1.76 -10.62 17.50
C ASP A 82 0.31 -10.19 17.78
N ILE A 83 -0.61 -11.14 17.73
CA ILE A 83 -2.05 -10.90 17.92
C ILE A 83 -2.34 -10.19 19.26
N LEU A 84 -1.64 -10.59 20.34
CA LEU A 84 -1.89 -10.07 21.67
C LEU A 84 -1.34 -8.66 21.83
N THR A 85 -0.12 -8.42 21.36
CA THR A 85 0.54 -7.11 21.45
C THR A 85 -0.15 -6.07 20.57
N VAL A 86 -0.61 -6.45 19.36
CA VAL A 86 -1.40 -5.58 18.48
C VAL A 86 -2.76 -5.24 19.10
N ALA A 87 -3.47 -6.23 19.66
CA ALA A 87 -4.74 -5.98 20.35
C ALA A 87 -4.57 -5.06 21.57
N GLU A 88 -3.48 -5.22 22.34
CA GLU A 88 -3.18 -4.38 23.49
C GLU A 88 -2.79 -2.96 23.08
N GLN A 89 -2.01 -2.81 21.99
CA GLN A 89 -1.68 -1.50 21.43
C GLN A 89 -2.93 -0.75 21.01
N LEU A 90 -3.85 -1.41 20.27
CA LEU A 90 -5.13 -0.84 19.84
C LEU A 90 -6.05 -0.51 21.03
N ARG A 91 -5.99 -1.30 22.09
CA ARG A 91 -6.73 -1.02 23.34
C ARG A 91 -6.18 0.22 24.03
N SER A 92 -4.87 0.37 24.08
CA SER A 92 -4.21 1.52 24.72
C SER A 92 -4.48 2.84 24.00
N THR A 93 -4.66 2.78 22.66
CA THR A 93 -5.05 3.96 21.85
C THR A 93 -6.57 4.20 21.78
N GLY A 94 -7.38 3.27 22.32
CA GLY A 94 -8.84 3.35 22.26
C GLY A 94 -9.46 2.97 20.91
N GLU A 95 -8.65 2.40 19.99
CA GLU A 95 -9.04 2.12 18.60
C GLU A 95 -9.43 0.64 18.36
N LEU A 96 -9.45 -0.19 19.42
CA LEU A 96 -9.68 -1.63 19.29
C LEU A 96 -11.03 -1.97 18.66
N GLU A 97 -12.10 -1.27 19.04
CA GLU A 97 -13.44 -1.53 18.50
C GLU A 97 -13.55 -1.06 17.03
N ASP A 98 -12.94 0.07 16.70
CA ASP A 98 -12.89 0.57 15.31
C ASP A 98 -12.05 -0.32 14.40
N ALA A 99 -11.06 -1.01 14.95
CA ALA A 99 -10.27 -2.04 14.25
C ALA A 99 -11.04 -3.37 14.06
N GLY A 100 -12.27 -3.48 14.57
CA GLY A 100 -13.11 -4.67 14.47
C GLY A 100 -13.09 -5.58 15.70
N GLY A 101 -12.48 -5.15 16.78
CA GLY A 101 -12.42 -5.85 18.05
C GLY A 101 -11.44 -7.05 18.08
N PRO A 102 -11.26 -7.67 19.26
CA PRO A 102 -10.28 -8.76 19.42
C PRO A 102 -10.58 -9.96 18.53
N PHE A 103 -11.85 -10.25 18.27
CA PHE A 103 -12.26 -11.36 17.44
C PHE A 103 -11.77 -11.19 15.99
N TYR A 104 -11.91 -9.98 15.43
CA TYR A 104 -11.46 -9.69 14.08
C TYR A 104 -9.93 -9.83 13.94
N ILE A 105 -9.17 -9.30 14.90
CA ILE A 105 -7.71 -9.42 14.92
C ILE A 105 -7.28 -10.89 14.93
N THR A 106 -7.94 -11.72 15.76
CA THR A 106 -7.68 -13.16 15.78
C THR A 106 -8.05 -13.84 14.46
N GLN A 107 -9.16 -13.42 13.82
CA GLN A 107 -9.58 -13.99 12.55
C GLN A 107 -8.57 -13.74 11.43
N LEU A 108 -7.87 -12.59 11.42
CA LEU A 108 -6.85 -12.27 10.43
C LEU A 108 -5.73 -13.31 10.39
N SER A 109 -5.32 -13.84 11.55
CA SER A 109 -4.29 -14.89 11.59
C SER A 109 -4.70 -16.18 10.88
N GLY A 110 -5.99 -16.49 10.85
CA GLY A 110 -6.53 -17.63 10.10
C GLY A 110 -6.65 -17.43 8.58
N LYS A 111 -6.45 -16.21 8.09
CA LYS A 111 -6.51 -15.88 6.65
C LYS A 111 -5.18 -16.10 5.92
N VAL A 112 -4.12 -16.39 6.65
CA VAL A 112 -2.77 -16.59 6.09
C VAL A 112 -2.68 -17.97 5.46
N ALA A 113 -2.74 -18.03 4.13
CA ALA A 113 -2.51 -19.28 3.39
C ALA A 113 -1.01 -19.59 3.26
N SER A 114 -0.16 -18.56 3.11
CA SER A 114 1.32 -18.63 3.08
C SER A 114 1.89 -17.22 3.16
N SER A 115 2.89 -17.02 3.99
CA SER A 115 3.67 -15.78 4.06
C SER A 115 4.71 -15.65 2.94
N ALA A 116 4.96 -16.73 2.20
CA ALA A 116 5.98 -16.77 1.15
C ALA A 116 5.80 -15.69 0.06
N HIS A 117 4.60 -15.11 -0.07
CA HIS A 117 4.27 -14.11 -1.08
C HIS A 117 3.85 -12.76 -0.50
N ILE A 118 4.16 -12.49 0.78
CA ILE A 118 3.73 -11.26 1.47
C ILE A 118 4.18 -10.00 0.73
N GLU A 119 5.40 -9.96 0.23
CA GLU A 119 5.94 -8.83 -0.53
C GLU A 119 5.15 -8.60 -1.83
N TYR A 120 4.81 -9.67 -2.55
CA TYR A 120 4.00 -9.58 -3.76
C TYR A 120 2.59 -9.04 -3.47
N HIS A 121 1.95 -9.53 -2.40
CA HIS A 121 0.65 -9.02 -1.94
C HIS A 121 0.74 -7.55 -1.54
N ALA A 122 1.80 -7.16 -0.82
CA ALA A 122 2.04 -5.76 -0.45
C ALA A 122 2.18 -4.85 -1.68
N ARG A 123 2.87 -5.30 -2.72
CA ARG A 123 2.99 -4.55 -3.99
C ARG A 123 1.64 -4.35 -4.68
N ILE A 124 0.76 -5.35 -4.66
CA ILE A 124 -0.61 -5.21 -5.21
C ILE A 124 -1.41 -4.18 -4.41
N ILE A 125 -1.33 -4.21 -3.08
CA ILE A 125 -2.01 -3.22 -2.21
C ILE A 125 -1.49 -1.81 -2.52
N ALA A 126 -0.17 -1.64 -2.62
CA ALA A 126 0.45 -0.37 -2.98
C ALA A 126 0.02 0.15 -4.36
N GLN A 127 -0.10 -0.74 -5.37
CA GLN A 127 -0.64 -0.38 -6.69
C GLN A 127 -2.10 0.08 -6.63
N LYS A 128 -2.94 -0.60 -5.82
CA LYS A 128 -4.33 -0.17 -5.61
C LYS A 128 -4.42 1.18 -4.91
N PHE A 129 -3.55 1.43 -3.94
CA PHE A 129 -3.45 2.73 -3.28
C PHE A 129 -3.04 3.83 -4.26
N LEU A 130 -1.99 3.60 -5.06
CA LEU A 130 -1.54 4.55 -6.09
C LEU A 130 -2.66 4.90 -7.08
N ALA A 131 -3.44 3.90 -7.49
CA ALA A 131 -4.59 4.13 -8.36
C ALA A 131 -5.66 5.00 -7.70
N ARG A 132 -5.93 4.82 -6.39
CA ARG A 132 -6.85 5.69 -5.62
C ARG A 132 -6.33 7.13 -5.51
N GLU A 133 -5.03 7.30 -5.24
CA GLU A 133 -4.38 8.61 -5.19
C GLU A 133 -4.52 9.35 -6.54
N LEU A 134 -4.30 8.65 -7.66
CA LEU A 134 -4.47 9.22 -9.00
C LEU A 134 -5.93 9.61 -9.26
N ILE A 135 -6.90 8.78 -8.88
CA ILE A 135 -8.33 9.08 -9.03
C ILE A 135 -8.69 10.34 -8.22
N THR A 136 -8.25 10.39 -6.97
CA THR A 136 -8.53 11.56 -6.10
C THR A 136 -7.87 12.82 -6.67
N PHE A 137 -6.63 12.72 -7.09
CA PHE A 137 -5.89 13.82 -7.69
C PHE A 137 -6.59 14.35 -8.96
N THR A 138 -6.92 13.48 -9.91
CA THR A 138 -7.57 13.89 -11.17
C THR A 138 -8.95 14.50 -10.93
N SER A 139 -9.73 13.96 -9.98
CA SER A 139 -11.03 14.53 -9.59
C SER A 139 -10.89 15.93 -8.99
N ASN A 140 -9.87 16.16 -8.15
CA ASN A 140 -9.59 17.48 -7.59
C ASN A 140 -9.17 18.48 -8.67
N ILE A 141 -8.28 18.11 -9.58
CA ILE A 141 -7.87 18.97 -10.69
C ILE A 141 -9.06 19.28 -11.59
N GLN A 142 -9.88 18.28 -11.91
CA GLN A 142 -11.09 18.46 -12.69
C GLN A 142 -12.03 19.49 -12.04
N THR A 143 -12.28 19.37 -10.75
CA THR A 143 -13.16 20.30 -10.02
C THR A 143 -12.62 21.73 -10.04
N LYS A 144 -11.31 21.90 -9.83
CA LYS A 144 -10.66 23.22 -9.87
C LYS A 144 -10.65 23.83 -11.26
N ALA A 145 -10.52 23.01 -12.32
CA ALA A 145 -10.52 23.48 -13.70
C ALA A 145 -11.89 24.04 -14.16
N PHE A 146 -12.98 23.68 -13.49
CA PHE A 146 -14.31 24.28 -13.72
C PHE A 146 -14.53 25.58 -12.93
N ASP A 147 -13.61 25.94 -12.05
CA ASP A 147 -13.69 27.19 -11.27
C ASP A 147 -13.01 28.32 -12.06
N GLU A 148 -13.82 29.17 -12.71
CA GLU A 148 -13.34 30.30 -13.52
C GLU A 148 -12.56 31.37 -12.72
N THR A 149 -12.54 31.28 -11.38
CA THR A 149 -11.78 32.19 -10.52
C THR A 149 -10.32 31.76 -10.33
N GLN A 150 -9.98 30.52 -10.69
CA GLN A 150 -8.64 29.95 -10.57
C GLN A 150 -7.78 30.35 -11.79
N ASP A 151 -6.54 30.74 -11.52
CA ASP A 151 -5.56 30.95 -12.59
C ASP A 151 -5.12 29.58 -13.16
N VAL A 152 -5.13 29.47 -14.47
CA VAL A 152 -4.81 28.21 -15.17
C VAL A 152 -3.34 27.84 -15.02
N ASP A 153 -2.44 28.83 -14.99
CA ASP A 153 -1.00 28.59 -14.87
C ASP A 153 -0.67 28.07 -13.44
N ASP A 154 -1.32 28.64 -12.40
CA ASP A 154 -1.21 28.14 -11.02
C ASP A 154 -1.75 26.70 -10.90
N LEU A 155 -2.87 26.39 -11.56
CA LEU A 155 -3.45 25.05 -11.57
C LEU A 155 -2.54 24.03 -12.25
N MET A 156 -1.89 24.42 -13.34
CA MET A 156 -0.91 23.57 -14.04
C MET A 156 0.29 23.27 -13.14
N GLN A 157 0.83 24.29 -12.47
CA GLN A 157 1.96 24.12 -11.56
C GLN A 157 1.61 23.20 -10.38
N GLU A 158 0.40 23.35 -9.80
CA GLU A 158 -0.10 22.44 -8.74
C GLU A 158 -0.21 21.00 -9.27
N ALA A 159 -0.74 20.82 -10.48
CA ALA A 159 -0.91 19.51 -11.08
C ALA A 159 0.44 18.80 -11.33
N GLU A 160 1.41 19.52 -11.88
CA GLU A 160 2.77 19.00 -12.10
C GLU A 160 3.45 18.61 -10.78
N GLY A 161 3.39 19.49 -9.79
CA GLY A 161 3.97 19.23 -8.46
C GLY A 161 3.37 17.99 -7.80
N LYS A 162 2.06 17.85 -7.83
CA LYS A 162 1.38 16.70 -7.22
C LYS A 162 1.64 15.40 -7.96
N LEU A 163 1.65 15.44 -9.30
CA LEU A 163 1.99 14.27 -10.11
C LEU A 163 3.43 13.80 -9.86
N PHE A 164 4.35 14.75 -9.70
CA PHE A 164 5.74 14.46 -9.35
C PHE A 164 5.87 13.81 -7.97
N GLU A 165 5.14 14.30 -6.95
CA GLU A 165 5.11 13.69 -5.63
C GLU A 165 4.62 12.23 -5.68
N ILE A 166 3.51 11.97 -6.39
CA ILE A 166 2.94 10.63 -6.58
C ILE A 166 3.95 9.71 -7.29
N SER A 167 4.63 10.23 -8.31
CA SER A 167 5.65 9.49 -9.06
C SER A 167 6.86 9.16 -8.19
N GLN A 168 7.39 10.13 -7.44
CA GLN A 168 8.54 9.93 -6.54
C GLN A 168 8.26 8.91 -5.44
N GLN A 169 7.04 8.90 -4.89
CA GLN A 169 6.65 7.92 -3.88
C GLN A 169 6.71 6.48 -4.42
N ASN A 170 6.48 6.31 -5.73
CA ASN A 170 6.56 5.01 -6.40
C ASN A 170 8.00 4.64 -6.78
N MET A 171 8.82 5.61 -7.18
CA MET A 171 10.21 5.39 -7.64
C MET A 171 11.18 4.99 -6.52
N LYS A 172 10.93 5.34 -5.26
CA LYS A 172 11.78 4.92 -4.12
C LYS A 172 11.83 3.42 -3.90
N LYS A 173 11.08 2.63 -4.69
CA LYS A 173 10.91 1.17 -4.53
C LYS A 173 11.57 0.32 -5.61
N ASP A 174 12.13 0.92 -6.65
CA ASP A 174 12.91 0.19 -7.65
C ASP A 174 14.39 0.12 -7.26
N TYR A 175 14.69 -0.66 -6.22
CA TYR A 175 16.03 -1.17 -6.05
C TYR A 175 16.26 -2.21 -7.14
N THR A 176 16.97 -1.82 -8.19
CA THR A 176 17.52 -2.79 -9.15
C THR A 176 18.46 -3.68 -8.37
N GLN A 177 18.22 -4.99 -8.35
CA GLN A 177 19.17 -5.92 -7.75
C GLN A 177 20.55 -5.66 -8.35
N ILE A 178 21.54 -5.44 -7.49
CA ILE A 178 22.90 -5.08 -7.91
C ILE A 178 23.54 -6.15 -8.82
N ASN A 179 23.12 -7.41 -8.68
CA ASN A 179 23.64 -8.53 -9.44
C ASN A 179 23.52 -8.40 -10.98
N PRO A 180 22.35 -8.00 -11.57
CA PRO A 180 22.27 -7.74 -13.01
C PRO A 180 23.19 -6.60 -13.44
N VAL A 181 23.27 -5.52 -12.64
CA VAL A 181 24.12 -4.35 -12.94
C VAL A 181 25.60 -4.72 -12.90
N ILE A 182 26.01 -5.56 -11.94
CA ILE A 182 27.40 -6.07 -11.87
C ILE A 182 27.70 -6.97 -13.06
N GLN A 183 26.78 -7.84 -13.47
CA GLN A 183 26.98 -8.69 -14.65
C GLN A 183 27.13 -7.87 -15.93
N GLU A 184 26.27 -6.88 -16.13
CA GLU A 184 26.35 -5.99 -17.29
C GLU A 184 27.65 -5.19 -17.31
N ALA A 185 28.06 -4.64 -16.16
CA ALA A 185 29.34 -3.95 -16.02
C ALA A 185 30.53 -4.88 -16.29
N TYR A 186 30.48 -6.13 -15.82
CA TYR A 186 31.52 -7.12 -16.07
C TYR A 186 31.61 -7.49 -17.55
N GLU A 187 30.49 -7.69 -18.24
CA GLU A 187 30.46 -7.93 -19.68
C GLU A 187 30.98 -6.73 -20.48
N MET A 188 30.65 -5.50 -20.06
CA MET A 188 31.22 -4.28 -20.69
C MET A 188 32.73 -4.23 -20.51
N LEU A 189 33.24 -4.55 -19.32
CA LEU A 189 34.68 -4.60 -19.05
C LEU A 189 35.39 -5.70 -19.88
N GLN A 190 34.77 -6.88 -20.01
CA GLN A 190 35.33 -7.95 -20.87
C GLN A 190 35.34 -7.54 -22.34
N LYS A 191 34.28 -6.90 -22.85
CA LYS A 191 34.23 -6.38 -24.22
C LYS A 191 35.28 -5.27 -24.45
N ALA A 192 35.47 -4.40 -23.46
CA ALA A 192 36.50 -3.36 -23.52
C ALA A 192 37.92 -3.93 -23.48
N ALA A 193 38.17 -4.95 -22.65
CA ALA A 193 39.48 -5.63 -22.58
C ALA A 193 39.79 -6.45 -23.82
N ALA A 194 38.79 -6.94 -24.53
CA ALA A 194 38.93 -7.69 -25.77
C ALA A 194 39.17 -6.79 -27.00
N ARG A 195 38.99 -5.48 -26.87
CA ARG A 195 39.31 -4.54 -27.95
C ARG A 195 40.82 -4.24 -27.97
N THR A 196 41.46 -4.56 -29.07
CA THR A 196 42.89 -4.33 -29.29
C THR A 196 43.23 -2.94 -29.81
N ASP A 197 42.23 -2.12 -30.13
CA ASP A 197 42.38 -0.86 -30.86
C ASP A 197 42.55 0.36 -29.93
N GLY A 198 42.60 0.17 -28.62
CA GLY A 198 42.95 1.24 -27.65
C GLY A 198 42.04 2.46 -27.60
N LEU A 199 40.96 2.52 -28.41
CA LEU A 199 40.02 3.63 -28.50
C LEU A 199 38.66 3.24 -27.88
N SER A 200 38.31 3.89 -26.81
CA SER A 200 36.98 3.80 -26.16
C SER A 200 36.15 5.03 -26.55
N GLY A 201 35.58 5.03 -27.76
CA GLY A 201 34.75 6.16 -28.22
C GLY A 201 34.30 5.98 -29.67
N LEU A 202 33.45 6.90 -30.12
CA LEU A 202 33.10 7.02 -31.55
C LEU A 202 34.30 7.63 -32.30
N GLU A 203 34.70 7.01 -33.43
CA GLU A 203 35.69 7.61 -34.31
C GLU A 203 35.16 8.96 -34.82
N SER A 204 35.91 10.04 -34.59
CA SER A 204 35.54 11.39 -34.97
C SER A 204 35.77 11.68 -36.47
N GLY A 205 36.32 10.72 -37.21
CA GLY A 205 36.55 10.85 -38.66
C GLY A 205 37.65 11.84 -39.04
N PHE A 206 38.54 12.22 -38.10
CA PHE A 206 39.76 12.99 -38.35
C PHE A 206 40.99 12.17 -38.09
#